data_6cfab938e537b5cb1420f8a9a4cc983e
#
_entry.id   6cfab938e537b5cb1420f8a9a4cc983e
#
_cell.length_a   1.000
_cell.length_b   1.000
_cell.length_c   1.000
_cell.angle_alpha   90.00
_cell.angle_beta   90.00
_cell.angle_gamma   90.00
#
_symmetry.space_group_name_H-M   'P 1'
#
loop_
_entity.id
_entity.type
_entity.pdbx_description
1 polymer ?
#
loop_
_entity_poly.entity_id
_entity_poly.type
_entity_poly.pdbx_seq_one_letter_code
_entity_poly.pdbx_strand_id
1 'polypeptide(L)'
;MGVLPQSANIGAITMFTEDLDRSKRFYQDVFGFPVAWEDDNSAVFKFDNTVINLLKIPAAHELIDPGTVAGPDAGARFQLTVGVDDVDAVCAELASCGVQLLNGPMNRPWGIRTASFTDPSGHIWEIAQDLP
;
A
#
# COMPACT_ATOMS: atom_id res chain seq x y z
N MET A 1 3.35 8.13 30.62
CA MET A 1 4.60 7.77 29.98
C MET A 1 4.44 6.60 29.05
N GLY A 2 4.98 6.69 27.89
CA GLY A 2 4.92 5.61 26.89
C GLY A 2 6.18 4.77 26.89
N VAL A 3 6.13 3.64 26.16
CA VAL A 3 7.26 2.70 26.09
C VAL A 3 8.14 2.93 24.86
N LEU A 4 7.70 3.78 23.91
CA LEU A 4 8.48 4.07 22.71
C LEU A 4 9.16 5.43 22.83
N PRO A 5 10.38 5.58 22.26
CA PRO A 5 11.01 6.89 22.17
C PRO A 5 10.23 7.79 21.22
N GLN A 6 10.29 9.10 21.42
CA GLN A 6 9.64 10.04 20.50
C GLN A 6 10.27 10.03 19.10
N SER A 7 11.49 9.53 18.98
CA SER A 7 12.16 9.33 17.69
C SER A 7 11.72 8.06 16.97
N ALA A 8 10.77 7.30 17.52
CA ALA A 8 10.27 6.09 16.87
C ALA A 8 9.72 6.40 15.49
N ASN A 9 9.99 5.52 14.55
CA ASN A 9 9.47 5.63 13.18
C ASN A 9 8.87 4.28 12.76
N ILE A 10 8.16 4.30 11.66
CA ILE A 10 7.61 3.06 11.08
C ILE A 10 8.70 2.47 10.18
N GLY A 11 9.40 1.45 10.68
CA GLY A 11 10.51 0.84 9.97
C GLY A 11 10.09 -0.08 8.83
N ALA A 12 8.92 -0.68 8.93
CA ALA A 12 8.37 -1.54 7.89
C ALA A 12 6.87 -1.67 8.09
N ILE A 13 6.16 -1.86 6.98
CA ILE A 13 4.75 -2.24 6.97
C ILE A 13 4.68 -3.58 6.25
N THR A 14 4.22 -4.62 6.95
CA THR A 14 4.03 -5.93 6.35
C THR A 14 2.59 -6.08 5.90
N MET A 15 2.40 -6.39 4.63
CA MET A 15 1.10 -6.63 4.03
C MET A 15 1.00 -8.10 3.63
N PHE A 16 -0.03 -8.77 4.11
CA PHE A 16 -0.24 -10.17 3.79
C PHE A 16 -0.95 -10.30 2.46
N THR A 17 -0.50 -11.24 1.64
CA THR A 17 -1.01 -11.39 0.28
C THR A 17 -1.34 -12.85 -0.03
N GLU A 18 -2.45 -13.05 -0.75
CA GLU A 18 -2.85 -14.36 -1.25
C GLU A 18 -1.94 -14.81 -2.41
N ASP A 19 -1.49 -13.86 -3.23
CA ASP A 19 -0.72 -14.14 -4.45
C ASP A 19 0.47 -13.19 -4.50
N LEU A 20 1.62 -13.66 -4.00
CA LEU A 20 2.83 -12.83 -3.92
C LEU A 20 3.30 -12.35 -5.30
N ASP A 21 3.29 -13.22 -6.30
CA ASP A 21 3.78 -12.85 -7.64
C ASP A 21 2.92 -11.75 -8.26
N ARG A 22 1.62 -11.86 -8.11
CA ARG A 22 0.69 -10.85 -8.64
C ARG A 22 0.86 -9.52 -7.91
N SER A 23 0.95 -9.56 -6.58
CA SER A 23 1.17 -8.35 -5.78
C SER A 23 2.52 -7.72 -6.09
N LYS A 24 3.57 -8.52 -6.21
CA LYS A 24 4.91 -8.03 -6.57
C LYS A 24 4.88 -7.30 -7.92
N ARG A 25 4.24 -7.91 -8.94
CA ARG A 25 4.12 -7.26 -10.25
C ARG A 25 3.37 -5.94 -10.19
N PHE A 26 2.35 -5.84 -9.34
CA PHE A 26 1.62 -4.60 -9.16
C PHE A 26 2.56 -3.46 -8.71
N TYR A 27 3.37 -3.69 -7.68
CA TYR A 27 4.28 -2.66 -7.19
C TYR A 27 5.41 -2.34 -8.16
N GLN A 28 5.86 -3.33 -8.91
CA GLN A 28 6.85 -3.10 -9.97
C GLN A 28 6.27 -2.32 -11.15
N ASP A 29 5.11 -2.73 -11.65
CA ASP A 29 4.57 -2.24 -12.93
C ASP A 29 3.71 -0.99 -12.76
N VAL A 30 2.92 -0.92 -11.69
CA VAL A 30 2.03 0.22 -11.43
C VAL A 30 2.76 1.33 -10.67
N PHE A 31 3.43 0.99 -9.56
CA PHE A 31 4.17 1.98 -8.78
C PHE A 31 5.54 2.29 -9.38
N GLY A 32 6.10 1.39 -10.17
CA GLY A 32 7.41 1.60 -10.79
C GLY A 32 8.58 1.38 -9.84
N PHE A 33 8.40 0.61 -8.77
CA PHE A 33 9.45 0.37 -7.80
C PHE A 33 10.18 -0.94 -8.08
N PRO A 34 11.53 -0.94 -8.03
CA PRO A 34 12.27 -2.20 -8.08
C PRO A 34 12.12 -2.98 -6.78
N VAL A 35 12.20 -4.31 -6.87
CA VAL A 35 12.26 -5.16 -5.69
C VAL A 35 13.60 -4.88 -4.99
N ALA A 36 13.55 -4.50 -3.71
CA ALA A 36 14.75 -4.26 -2.93
C ALA A 36 15.35 -5.55 -2.38
N TRP A 37 14.49 -6.51 -2.05
CA TRP A 37 14.89 -7.83 -1.54
C TRP A 37 13.72 -8.78 -1.68
N GLU A 38 13.99 -10.07 -1.89
CA GLU A 38 12.93 -11.08 -1.97
C GLU A 38 13.46 -12.47 -1.61
N ASP A 39 12.52 -13.31 -1.21
CA ASP A 39 12.73 -14.77 -1.10
C ASP A 39 11.46 -15.48 -1.57
N ASP A 40 11.33 -16.78 -1.28
CA ASP A 40 10.18 -17.55 -1.73
C ASP A 40 8.85 -17.11 -1.14
N ASN A 41 8.87 -16.39 0.00
CA ASN A 41 7.68 -16.03 0.75
C ASN A 41 7.40 -14.53 0.78
N SER A 42 8.36 -13.71 0.40
CA SER A 42 8.23 -12.26 0.58
C SER A 42 8.94 -11.45 -0.49
N ALA A 43 8.52 -10.20 -0.63
CA ALA A 43 9.16 -9.21 -1.48
C ALA A 43 9.09 -7.85 -0.79
N VAL A 44 10.22 -7.14 -0.77
CA VAL A 44 10.35 -5.86 -0.09
C VAL A 44 10.53 -4.75 -1.11
N PHE A 45 9.77 -3.67 -0.94
CA PHE A 45 9.86 -2.45 -1.74
C PHE A 45 10.20 -1.27 -0.83
N LYS A 46 11.18 -0.47 -1.24
CA LYS A 46 11.59 0.70 -0.47
C LYS A 46 10.83 1.94 -0.92
N PHE A 47 10.15 2.58 0.03
CA PHE A 47 9.65 3.94 -0.10
C PHE A 47 10.67 4.88 0.55
N ASP A 48 10.47 6.18 0.38
CA ASP A 48 11.41 7.18 0.92
C ASP A 48 11.57 7.07 2.43
N ASN A 49 10.48 6.85 3.15
CA ASN A 49 10.46 6.91 4.61
C ASN A 49 10.15 5.58 5.30
N THR A 50 9.92 4.50 4.56
CA THR A 50 9.65 3.18 5.14
C THR A 50 9.81 2.11 4.07
N VAL A 51 9.59 0.85 4.44
CA VAL A 51 9.54 -0.23 3.47
C VAL A 51 8.19 -0.93 3.56
N ILE A 52 7.75 -1.45 2.41
CA ILE A 52 6.60 -2.34 2.33
C ILE A 52 7.13 -3.74 2.14
N ASN A 53 6.74 -4.63 3.04
CA ASN A 53 7.07 -6.06 2.95
C ASN A 53 5.80 -6.82 2.57
N LEU A 54 5.79 -7.41 1.38
CA LEU A 54 4.71 -8.30 0.96
C LEU A 54 5.05 -9.70 1.43
N LEU A 55 4.15 -10.33 2.18
CA LEU A 55 4.38 -11.66 2.75
C LEU A 55 3.23 -12.58 2.41
N LYS A 56 3.54 -13.78 1.92
CA LYS A 56 2.53 -14.81 1.69
C LYS A 56 1.78 -15.13 2.97
N ILE A 57 0.46 -15.25 2.88
CA ILE A 57 -0.39 -15.57 4.03
C ILE A 57 0.05 -16.84 4.76
N PRO A 58 0.42 -17.95 4.08
CA PRO A 58 0.88 -19.15 4.82
C PRO A 58 2.11 -18.91 5.71
N ALA A 59 2.93 -17.91 5.41
CA ALA A 59 4.10 -17.57 6.23
C ALA A 59 3.79 -16.56 7.34
N ALA A 60 2.60 -15.98 7.37
CA ALA A 60 2.24 -14.95 8.34
C ALA A 60 2.31 -15.45 9.78
N HIS A 61 1.99 -16.72 10.02
CA HIS A 61 1.98 -17.30 11.36
C HIS A 61 3.33 -17.14 12.08
N GLU A 62 4.42 -17.14 11.34
CA GLU A 62 5.75 -16.97 11.93
C GLU A 62 5.92 -15.62 12.64
N LEU A 63 5.15 -14.62 12.20
CA LEU A 63 5.25 -13.26 12.73
C LEU A 63 4.14 -12.92 13.71
N ILE A 64 2.92 -13.43 13.49
CA ILE A 64 1.74 -12.89 14.18
C ILE A 64 1.01 -13.89 15.07
N ASP A 65 1.40 -15.20 15.09
CA ASP A 65 0.73 -16.16 15.95
C ASP A 65 0.64 -15.65 17.40
N PRO A 66 -0.51 -15.82 18.09
CA PRO A 66 -1.73 -16.51 17.66
C PRO A 66 -2.72 -15.63 16.87
N GLY A 67 -2.31 -14.46 16.39
CA GLY A 67 -3.14 -13.65 15.53
C GLY A 67 -3.37 -14.32 14.18
N THR A 68 -4.39 -13.87 13.45
CA THR A 68 -4.75 -14.44 12.14
C THR A 68 -4.88 -13.35 11.10
N VAL A 69 -4.67 -13.74 9.84
CA VAL A 69 -4.87 -12.82 8.71
C VAL A 69 -6.36 -12.75 8.38
N ALA A 70 -6.87 -11.53 8.18
CA ALA A 70 -8.24 -11.32 7.73
C ALA A 70 -8.46 -11.93 6.35
N GLY A 71 -9.62 -12.54 6.14
CA GLY A 71 -9.99 -13.07 4.84
C GLY A 71 -10.29 -11.98 3.82
N PRO A 72 -10.36 -12.33 2.52
CA PRO A 72 -10.53 -11.33 1.45
C PRO A 72 -11.84 -10.53 1.56
N ASP A 73 -12.86 -11.06 2.23
CA ASP A 73 -14.15 -10.38 2.38
C ASP A 73 -14.27 -9.58 3.68
N ALA A 74 -13.21 -9.51 4.48
CA ALA A 74 -13.26 -8.84 5.78
C ALA A 74 -13.25 -7.31 5.68
N GLY A 75 -12.97 -6.76 4.50
CA GLY A 75 -12.83 -5.32 4.30
C GLY A 75 -11.45 -4.83 4.73
N ALA A 76 -11.25 -3.52 4.64
CA ALA A 76 -9.98 -2.90 5.01
C ALA A 76 -10.11 -2.18 6.35
N ARG A 77 -9.01 -2.15 7.12
CA ARG A 77 -8.96 -1.45 8.39
C ARG A 77 -8.07 -0.22 8.37
N PHE A 78 -7.37 0.01 7.27
CA PHE A 78 -6.50 1.18 7.10
C PHE A 78 -6.32 1.46 5.63
N GLN A 79 -5.79 2.64 5.36
CA GLN A 79 -5.30 2.98 4.03
C GLN A 79 -3.95 3.65 4.17
N LEU A 80 -3.15 3.60 3.11
CA LEU A 80 -1.89 4.29 3.02
C LEU A 80 -2.03 5.43 2.02
N THR A 81 -1.52 6.60 2.39
CA THR A 81 -1.62 7.79 1.55
C THR A 81 -0.25 8.19 1.04
N VAL A 82 -0.16 8.42 -0.26
CA VAL A 82 1.05 8.93 -0.92
C VAL A 82 0.76 10.32 -1.46
N GLY A 83 1.59 11.30 -1.09
CA GLY A 83 1.51 12.63 -1.66
C GLY A 83 2.00 12.64 -3.10
N VAL A 84 1.25 13.31 -3.98
CA VAL A 84 1.60 13.47 -5.40
C VAL A 84 1.38 14.94 -5.79
N ASP A 85 2.03 15.35 -6.89
CA ASP A 85 1.89 16.72 -7.37
C ASP A 85 0.61 16.94 -8.18
N ASP A 86 0.13 15.91 -8.87
CA ASP A 86 -1.02 16.00 -9.78
C ASP A 86 -1.82 14.70 -9.74
N VAL A 87 -2.90 14.71 -8.96
CA VAL A 87 -3.76 13.52 -8.80
C VAL A 87 -4.38 13.10 -10.14
N ASP A 88 -4.82 14.07 -10.95
CA ASP A 88 -5.46 13.73 -12.23
C ASP A 88 -4.50 13.02 -13.18
N ALA A 89 -3.25 13.48 -13.23
CA ALA A 89 -2.22 12.82 -14.05
C ALA A 89 -1.92 11.40 -13.56
N VAL A 90 -1.81 11.21 -12.25
CA VAL A 90 -1.59 9.88 -11.68
C VAL A 90 -2.78 8.96 -11.93
N CYS A 91 -4.01 9.48 -11.82
CA CYS A 91 -5.21 8.70 -12.15
C CYS A 91 -5.21 8.24 -13.61
N ALA A 92 -4.76 9.08 -14.53
CA ALA A 92 -4.65 8.69 -15.94
C ALA A 92 -3.62 7.58 -16.14
N GLU A 93 -2.49 7.65 -15.44
CA GLU A 93 -1.48 6.59 -15.48
C GLU A 93 -2.00 5.28 -14.88
N LEU A 94 -2.70 5.36 -13.75
CA LEU A 94 -3.33 4.19 -13.14
C LEU A 94 -4.31 3.52 -14.10
N ALA A 95 -5.13 4.30 -14.77
CA ALA A 95 -6.07 3.78 -15.77
C ALA A 95 -5.35 3.08 -16.92
N SER A 96 -4.22 3.63 -17.37
CA SER A 96 -3.42 3.02 -18.43
C SER A 96 -2.80 1.68 -18.00
N CYS A 97 -2.62 1.46 -16.72
CA CYS A 97 -2.17 0.19 -16.13
C CYS A 97 -3.33 -0.76 -15.81
N GLY A 98 -4.56 -0.38 -16.12
CA GLY A 98 -5.74 -1.22 -15.85
C GLY A 98 -6.24 -1.15 -14.42
N VAL A 99 -5.83 -0.17 -13.64
CA VAL A 99 -6.26 0.01 -12.25
C VAL A 99 -7.58 0.78 -12.22
N GLN A 100 -8.58 0.20 -11.55
CA GLN A 100 -9.85 0.88 -11.31
C GLN A 100 -9.79 1.63 -9.98
N LEU A 101 -10.32 2.86 -9.97
CA LEU A 101 -10.40 3.64 -8.74
C LEU A 101 -11.56 3.16 -7.88
N LEU A 102 -11.37 3.17 -6.56
CA LEU A 102 -12.47 3.03 -5.61
C LEU A 102 -13.32 4.30 -5.62
N ASN A 103 -12.66 5.44 -5.61
CA ASN A 103 -13.33 6.74 -5.69
C ASN A 103 -12.36 7.80 -6.17
N GLY A 104 -12.91 8.96 -6.51
CA GLY A 104 -12.13 10.09 -6.96
C GLY A 104 -11.86 10.07 -8.47
N PRO A 105 -11.06 11.01 -8.98
CA PRO A 105 -10.47 12.12 -8.21
C PRO A 105 -11.52 13.13 -7.75
N MET A 106 -11.35 13.66 -6.55
CA MET A 106 -12.27 14.64 -6.00
C MET A 106 -11.57 15.56 -5.01
N ASN A 107 -12.07 16.80 -4.90
CA ASN A 107 -11.59 17.73 -3.87
C ASN A 107 -12.28 17.42 -2.55
N ARG A 108 -11.49 17.37 -1.49
CA ARG A 108 -11.99 17.16 -0.14
C ARG A 108 -12.13 18.49 0.59
N PRO A 109 -13.08 18.59 1.54
CA PRO A 109 -13.30 19.85 2.27
C PRO A 109 -12.08 20.36 3.05
N TRP A 110 -11.10 19.49 3.33
CA TRP A 110 -9.90 19.86 4.10
C TRP A 110 -8.71 20.26 3.23
N GLY A 111 -8.95 20.63 1.97
CA GLY A 111 -7.93 21.30 1.17
C GLY A 111 -7.02 20.38 0.35
N ILE A 112 -7.43 19.15 0.11
CA ILE A 112 -6.68 18.22 -0.74
C ILE A 112 -7.57 17.63 -1.81
N ARG A 113 -6.94 17.16 -2.89
CA ARG A 113 -7.61 16.39 -3.93
C ARG A 113 -7.12 14.96 -3.85
N THR A 114 -8.02 13.99 -3.82
CA THR A 114 -7.66 12.59 -3.61
C THR A 114 -8.30 11.64 -4.60
N ALA A 115 -7.69 10.48 -4.75
CA ALA A 115 -8.28 9.29 -5.37
C ALA A 115 -7.77 8.06 -4.64
N SER A 116 -8.57 7.01 -4.61
CA SER A 116 -8.23 5.77 -3.92
C SER A 116 -8.36 4.57 -4.85
N PHE A 117 -7.55 3.57 -4.62
CA PHE A 117 -7.55 2.32 -5.38
C PHE A 117 -7.03 1.20 -4.48
N THR A 118 -7.10 -0.04 -4.95
CA THR A 118 -6.57 -1.19 -4.20
C THR A 118 -5.45 -1.86 -4.97
N ASP A 119 -4.56 -2.50 -4.20
CA ASP A 119 -3.63 -3.46 -4.78
C ASP A 119 -4.35 -4.81 -5.01
N PRO A 120 -3.68 -5.83 -5.60
CA PRO A 120 -4.35 -7.10 -5.89
C PRO A 120 -4.90 -7.85 -4.69
N SER A 121 -4.41 -7.59 -3.48
CA SER A 121 -4.90 -8.23 -2.26
C SER A 121 -5.91 -7.38 -1.49
N GLY A 122 -6.32 -6.25 -2.06
CA GLY A 122 -7.36 -5.40 -1.46
C GLY A 122 -6.84 -4.36 -0.49
N HIS A 123 -5.53 -4.16 -0.38
CA HIS A 123 -4.99 -3.08 0.44
C HIS A 123 -5.30 -1.74 -0.22
N ILE A 124 -5.82 -0.80 0.56
CA ILE A 124 -6.26 0.49 0.03
C ILE A 124 -5.13 1.49 0.04
N TRP A 125 -4.93 2.11 -1.12
CA TRP A 125 -4.00 3.23 -1.31
C TRP A 125 -4.78 4.47 -1.70
N GLU A 126 -4.34 5.61 -1.15
CA GLU A 126 -4.84 6.92 -1.52
C GLU A 126 -3.69 7.74 -2.09
N ILE A 127 -3.94 8.46 -3.17
CA ILE A 127 -3.04 9.52 -3.64
C ILE A 127 -3.67 10.86 -3.30
N ALA A 128 -2.85 11.80 -2.86
CA ALA A 128 -3.32 13.08 -2.35
C ALA A 128 -2.44 14.22 -2.85
N GLN A 129 -3.09 15.29 -3.28
CA GLN A 129 -2.47 16.50 -3.79
C GLN A 129 -2.96 17.69 -2.96
N ASP A 130 -2.04 18.53 -2.49
CA ASP A 130 -2.41 19.76 -1.81
C ASP A 130 -3.04 20.72 -2.81
N LEU A 131 -4.18 21.33 -2.43
CA LEU A 131 -4.83 22.36 -3.23
C LEU A 131 -4.27 23.73 -2.86
N PRO A 132 -4.20 24.67 -3.84
CA PRO A 132 -3.72 26.04 -3.59
C PRO A 132 -4.64 26.82 -2.67
#